data_b7a2ada175e1201d6acef4e2dc74b103
#
_entry.id   b7a2ada175e1201d6acef4e2dc74b103
#
_cell.length_a   1.000
_cell.length_b   1.000
_cell.length_c   1.000
_cell.angle_alpha   90.00
_cell.angle_beta   90.00
_cell.angle_gamma   90.00
#
_symmetry.space_group_name_H-M   'P 1'
#
loop_
_entity.id
_entity.type
_entity.pdbx_description
1 polymer ?
#
loop_
_entity_poly.entity_id
_entity_poly.type
_entity_poly.pdbx_seq_one_letter_code
_entity_poly.pdbx_strand_id
1 'polypeptide(L)'
;MTELSNRMISMISARAPGSVWVPADFAQWGSRDLVDKTLQRLVASGKLRRIDRGLYDMPAVNRLTRRPSVPDYRAVVEAVARRDQLRVLVDGITAANDLGLTDAVPARVTLHTDARRRSIKLENLLIEFKRTAPSRLYWAGRPAMRVVQALHWLKDTLDSDGDRVRGRLGVVLSDPGHGDDIKQDLIDGFAYLPIWMQKFLQSIPNFDPSEAAKPLPRGTDLIAQRTRRAADAGGQG
;
A
#
# COMPACT_ATOMS: atom_id res chain seq x y z
N MET A 1 -24.86 23.07 6.31
CA MET A 1 -23.62 22.29 6.55
C MET A 1 -22.59 23.23 7.16
N THR A 2 -21.75 22.76 8.08
CA THR A 2 -20.67 23.57 8.68
C THR A 2 -19.52 23.70 7.67
N GLU A 3 -18.70 24.74 7.79
CA GLU A 3 -17.51 24.95 6.95
C GLU A 3 -16.59 23.72 6.95
N LEU A 4 -16.35 23.12 8.13
CA LEU A 4 -15.59 21.89 8.27
C LEU A 4 -16.17 20.73 7.42
N SER A 5 -17.48 20.55 7.44
CA SER A 5 -18.17 19.52 6.65
C SER A 5 -17.93 19.69 5.16
N ASN A 6 -17.96 20.94 4.66
CA ASN A 6 -17.72 21.24 3.25
C ASN A 6 -16.26 20.98 2.86
N ARG A 7 -15.30 21.39 3.70
CA ARG A 7 -13.87 21.11 3.49
C ARG A 7 -13.59 19.61 3.43
N MET A 8 -14.13 18.84 4.37
CA MET A 8 -13.96 17.38 4.40
C MET A 8 -14.53 16.72 3.14
N ILE A 9 -15.75 17.07 2.74
CA ILE A 9 -16.37 16.53 1.53
C ILE A 9 -15.56 16.91 0.29
N SER A 10 -15.09 18.13 0.17
CA SER A 10 -14.27 18.57 -0.97
C SER A 10 -13.00 17.74 -1.10
N MET A 11 -12.28 17.54 0.00
CA MET A 11 -11.05 16.72 0.02
C MET A 11 -11.34 15.24 -0.33
N ILE A 12 -12.41 14.68 0.24
CA ILE A 12 -12.81 13.30 -0.02
C ILE A 12 -13.22 13.12 -1.47
N SER A 13 -14.05 14.04 -2.02
CA SER A 13 -14.53 13.98 -3.40
C SER A 13 -13.40 14.08 -4.43
N ALA A 14 -12.35 14.87 -4.14
CA ALA A 14 -11.20 15.01 -5.02
C ALA A 14 -10.41 13.70 -5.21
N ARG A 15 -10.56 12.73 -4.30
CA ARG A 15 -9.90 11.42 -4.34
C ARG A 15 -10.89 10.24 -4.40
N ALA A 16 -12.18 10.51 -4.56
CA ALA A 16 -13.20 9.48 -4.73
C ALA A 16 -13.30 9.07 -6.21
N PRO A 17 -13.75 7.83 -6.51
CA PRO A 17 -13.94 6.72 -5.58
C PRO A 17 -12.63 5.99 -5.28
N GLY A 18 -12.64 5.16 -4.23
CA GLY A 18 -11.53 4.24 -3.94
C GLY A 18 -10.67 4.63 -2.73
N SER A 19 -10.76 5.88 -2.27
CA SER A 19 -10.01 6.30 -1.08
C SER A 19 -10.76 6.01 0.21
N VAL A 20 -10.05 5.49 1.23
CA VAL A 20 -10.55 5.27 2.58
C VAL A 20 -9.89 6.24 3.55
N TRP A 21 -10.72 6.88 4.35
CA TRP A 21 -10.35 7.96 5.24
C TRP A 21 -10.49 7.57 6.70
N VAL A 22 -9.59 8.12 7.51
CA VAL A 22 -9.62 7.99 8.97
C VAL A 22 -9.74 9.37 9.62
N PRO A 23 -10.25 9.50 10.86
CA PRO A 23 -10.38 10.79 11.49
C PRO A 23 -9.05 11.57 11.62
N ALA A 24 -7.93 10.88 11.71
CA ALA A 24 -6.61 11.51 11.78
C ALA A 24 -6.25 12.30 10.50
N ASP A 25 -6.80 11.91 9.33
CA ASP A 25 -6.56 12.62 8.07
C ASP A 25 -7.11 14.06 8.07
N PHE A 26 -7.98 14.40 9.04
CA PHE A 26 -8.63 15.70 9.20
C PHE A 26 -8.19 16.43 10.48
N ALA A 27 -7.18 15.93 11.19
CA ALA A 27 -6.76 16.47 12.50
C ALA A 27 -6.34 17.95 12.45
N GLN A 28 -5.85 18.42 11.30
CA GLN A 28 -5.46 19.81 11.07
C GLN A 28 -6.64 20.81 11.04
N TRP A 29 -7.89 20.32 10.94
CA TRP A 29 -9.07 21.17 10.78
C TRP A 29 -9.95 21.28 12.02
N GLY A 30 -9.58 20.60 13.10
CA GLY A 30 -10.33 20.69 14.35
C GLY A 30 -9.99 19.62 15.37
N SER A 31 -10.58 19.72 16.53
CA SER A 31 -10.43 18.72 17.58
C SER A 31 -10.96 17.35 17.13
N ARG A 32 -10.44 16.29 17.74
CA ARG A 32 -10.88 14.92 17.47
C ARG A 32 -12.39 14.76 17.57
N ASP A 33 -13.00 15.32 18.61
CA ASP A 33 -14.45 15.24 18.83
C ASP A 33 -15.24 15.95 17.74
N LEU A 34 -14.76 17.11 17.27
CA LEU A 34 -15.42 17.86 16.20
C LEU A 34 -15.36 17.09 14.87
N VAL A 35 -14.19 16.49 14.55
CA VAL A 35 -13.99 15.66 13.38
C VAL A 35 -14.90 14.43 13.43
N ASP A 36 -14.90 13.70 14.56
CA ASP A 36 -15.72 12.49 14.72
C ASP A 36 -17.22 12.79 14.59
N LYS A 37 -17.71 13.87 15.21
CA LYS A 37 -19.12 14.33 15.08
C LYS A 37 -19.45 14.73 13.65
N THR A 38 -18.52 15.36 12.94
CA THR A 38 -18.71 15.75 11.54
C THR A 38 -18.81 14.53 10.64
N LEU A 39 -17.90 13.56 10.78
CA LEU A 39 -17.95 12.28 10.06
C LEU A 39 -19.25 11.53 10.31
N GLN A 40 -19.72 11.45 11.56
CA GLN A 40 -20.99 10.84 11.91
C GLN A 40 -22.18 11.51 11.21
N ARG A 41 -22.21 12.85 11.15
CA ARG A 41 -23.27 13.61 10.43
C ARG A 41 -23.22 13.34 8.93
N LEU A 42 -22.02 13.25 8.35
CA LEU A 42 -21.83 12.95 6.92
C LEU A 42 -22.31 11.53 6.59
N VAL A 43 -22.11 10.57 7.48
CA VAL A 43 -22.66 9.21 7.35
C VAL A 43 -24.19 9.23 7.49
N ALA A 44 -24.72 9.90 8.50
CA ALA A 44 -26.17 10.00 8.72
C ALA A 44 -26.90 10.68 7.53
N SER A 45 -26.22 11.60 6.83
CA SER A 45 -26.77 12.26 5.63
C SER A 45 -26.53 11.46 4.33
N GLY A 46 -25.99 10.25 4.40
CA GLY A 46 -25.70 9.39 3.24
C GLY A 46 -24.57 9.87 2.31
N LYS A 47 -23.82 10.90 2.70
CA LYS A 47 -22.68 11.41 1.91
C LYS A 47 -21.44 10.54 2.02
N LEU A 48 -21.25 9.90 3.16
CA LEU A 48 -20.18 8.94 3.40
C LEU A 48 -20.77 7.61 3.85
N ARG A 49 -20.03 6.54 3.60
CA ARG A 49 -20.27 5.23 4.20
C ARG A 49 -19.25 5.00 5.31
N ARG A 50 -19.68 4.41 6.41
CA ARG A 50 -18.80 3.87 7.44
C ARG A 50 -18.54 2.41 7.14
N ILE A 51 -17.29 2.07 6.78
CA ILE A 51 -16.86 0.70 6.47
C ILE A 51 -16.70 -0.09 7.77
N ASP A 52 -16.00 0.49 8.73
CA ASP A 52 -15.75 -0.05 10.07
C ASP A 52 -15.50 1.10 11.05
N ARG A 53 -15.22 0.79 12.32
CA ARG A 53 -14.91 1.81 13.33
C ARG A 53 -13.72 2.68 12.88
N GLY A 54 -14.00 3.98 12.64
CA GLY A 54 -12.99 4.96 12.21
C GLY A 54 -12.49 4.77 10.79
N LEU A 55 -13.23 4.06 9.91
CA LEU A 55 -12.96 3.91 8.49
C LEU A 55 -14.16 4.41 7.69
N TYR A 56 -13.93 5.35 6.79
CA TYR A 56 -14.97 6.02 6.02
C TYR A 56 -14.57 6.10 4.55
N ASP A 57 -15.55 5.96 3.65
CA ASP A 57 -15.37 6.20 2.22
C ASP A 57 -16.56 6.95 1.61
N MET A 58 -16.37 7.40 0.38
CA MET A 58 -17.43 7.88 -0.49
C MET A 58 -17.61 6.85 -1.60
N PRO A 59 -18.63 5.97 -1.50
CA PRO A 59 -18.81 4.91 -2.48
C PRO A 59 -19.26 5.48 -3.82
N ALA A 60 -18.67 4.97 -4.91
CA ALA A 60 -19.25 5.19 -6.24
C ALA A 60 -20.52 4.36 -6.40
N VAL A 61 -21.44 4.84 -7.24
CA VAL A 61 -22.61 4.05 -7.63
C VAL A 61 -22.24 3.23 -8.86
N ASN A 62 -22.36 1.91 -8.75
CA ASN A 62 -22.19 1.02 -9.90
C ASN A 62 -23.30 1.32 -10.92
N ARG A 63 -22.90 1.68 -12.14
CA ARG A 63 -23.83 2.11 -13.20
C ARG A 63 -24.79 1.01 -13.64
N LEU A 64 -24.37 -0.25 -13.57
CA LEU A 64 -25.17 -1.41 -13.98
C LEU A 64 -26.15 -1.86 -12.89
N THR A 65 -25.64 -2.01 -11.66
CA THR A 65 -26.44 -2.53 -10.54
C THR A 65 -27.15 -1.46 -9.75
N ARG A 66 -26.81 -0.18 -9.94
CA ARG A 66 -27.23 1.00 -9.17
C ARG A 66 -27.00 0.87 -7.66
N ARG A 67 -26.13 -0.04 -7.25
CA ARG A 67 -25.71 -0.23 -5.87
C ARG A 67 -24.41 0.49 -5.58
N PRO A 68 -24.15 0.90 -4.32
CA PRO A 68 -22.86 1.40 -3.92
C PRO A 68 -21.74 0.37 -4.21
N SER A 69 -20.63 0.80 -4.76
CA SER A 69 -19.48 -0.08 -5.00
C SER A 69 -18.88 -0.57 -3.68
N VAL A 70 -18.32 -1.78 -3.71
CA VAL A 70 -17.52 -2.30 -2.59
C VAL A 70 -16.24 -1.48 -2.46
N PRO A 71 -15.76 -1.15 -1.25
CA PRO A 71 -14.49 -0.48 -1.07
C PRO A 71 -13.33 -1.35 -1.61
N ASP A 72 -12.33 -0.73 -2.21
CA ASP A 72 -11.09 -1.44 -2.52
C ASP A 72 -10.42 -1.88 -1.20
N TYR A 73 -10.21 -3.19 -1.06
CA TYR A 73 -9.61 -3.75 0.14
C TYR A 73 -8.19 -3.20 0.39
N ARG A 74 -7.43 -2.83 -0.66
CA ARG A 74 -6.10 -2.24 -0.53
C ARG A 74 -6.16 -0.90 0.18
N ALA A 75 -7.10 -0.05 -0.23
CA ALA A 75 -7.33 1.24 0.44
C ALA A 75 -7.80 1.06 1.89
N VAL A 76 -8.62 0.03 2.17
CA VAL A 76 -9.02 -0.31 3.55
C VAL A 76 -7.82 -0.73 4.38
N VAL A 77 -6.95 -1.61 3.84
CA VAL A 77 -5.74 -2.09 4.52
C VAL A 77 -4.78 -0.93 4.83
N GLU A 78 -4.55 -0.04 3.87
CA GLU A 78 -3.72 1.15 4.05
C GLU A 78 -4.30 2.09 5.11
N ALA A 79 -5.61 2.31 5.11
CA ALA A 79 -6.27 3.14 6.10
C ALA A 79 -6.17 2.53 7.52
N VAL A 80 -6.31 1.21 7.65
CA VAL A 80 -6.10 0.49 8.92
C VAL A 80 -4.66 0.62 9.39
N ALA A 81 -3.69 0.41 8.49
CA ALA A 81 -2.27 0.54 8.81
C ALA A 81 -1.94 1.95 9.34
N ARG A 82 -2.45 3.01 8.67
CA ARG A 82 -2.29 4.41 9.11
C ARG A 82 -2.99 4.69 10.44
N ARG A 83 -4.26 4.27 10.59
CA ARG A 83 -5.06 4.52 11.79
C ARG A 83 -4.43 3.91 13.04
N ASP A 84 -3.95 2.69 12.92
CA ASP A 84 -3.50 1.86 14.03
C ASP A 84 -1.97 1.79 14.12
N GLN A 85 -1.25 2.48 13.22
CA GLN A 85 0.22 2.49 13.11
C GLN A 85 0.81 1.07 13.06
N LEU A 86 0.18 0.20 12.24
CA LEU A 86 0.55 -1.19 12.11
C LEU A 86 1.51 -1.42 10.95
N ARG A 87 2.42 -2.36 11.15
CA ARG A 87 3.15 -2.99 10.06
C ARG A 87 2.28 -4.12 9.50
N VAL A 88 1.98 -4.05 8.22
CA VAL A 88 1.09 -5.00 7.56
C VAL A 88 1.82 -5.71 6.42
N LEU A 89 1.77 -7.03 6.42
CA LEU A 89 2.28 -7.91 5.39
C LEU A 89 1.11 -8.70 4.79
N VAL A 90 0.89 -8.54 3.49
CA VAL A 90 -0.18 -9.24 2.75
C VAL A 90 0.23 -10.70 2.53
N ASP A 91 -0.71 -11.64 2.53
CA ASP A 91 -0.43 -13.04 2.20
C ASP A 91 -0.03 -13.24 0.72
N GLY A 92 0.59 -14.39 0.43
CA GLY A 92 1.20 -14.62 -0.87
C GLY A 92 0.20 -14.75 -2.02
N ILE A 93 -0.97 -15.39 -1.83
CA ILE A 93 -1.99 -15.51 -2.88
C ILE A 93 -2.59 -14.15 -3.23
N THR A 94 -2.86 -13.32 -2.21
CA THR A 94 -3.35 -11.96 -2.39
C THR A 94 -2.30 -11.11 -3.12
N ALA A 95 -1.03 -11.22 -2.73
CA ALA A 95 0.06 -10.52 -3.38
C ALA A 95 0.22 -10.96 -4.86
N ALA A 96 0.12 -12.25 -5.15
CA ALA A 96 0.19 -12.78 -6.51
C ALA A 96 -0.98 -12.30 -7.38
N ASN A 97 -2.20 -12.27 -6.84
CA ASN A 97 -3.36 -11.72 -7.53
C ASN A 97 -3.20 -10.21 -7.80
N ASP A 98 -2.73 -9.44 -6.82
CA ASP A 98 -2.48 -8.00 -6.96
C ASP A 98 -1.49 -7.66 -8.09
N LEU A 99 -0.50 -8.54 -8.31
CA LEU A 99 0.49 -8.38 -9.36
C LEU A 99 0.07 -8.99 -10.70
N GLY A 100 -1.12 -9.63 -10.78
CA GLY A 100 -1.58 -10.33 -11.98
C GLY A 100 -0.75 -11.59 -12.30
N LEU A 101 -0.21 -12.23 -11.26
CA LEU A 101 0.54 -13.48 -11.37
C LEU A 101 -0.36 -14.72 -11.21
N THR A 102 -1.60 -14.54 -10.83
CA THR A 102 -2.63 -15.58 -10.74
C THR A 102 -4.01 -14.97 -10.96
N ASP A 103 -4.91 -15.75 -11.55
CA ASP A 103 -6.33 -15.40 -11.71
C ASP A 103 -7.16 -15.80 -10.48
N ALA A 104 -6.56 -16.46 -9.49
CA ALA A 104 -7.22 -16.84 -8.26
C ALA A 104 -7.61 -15.60 -7.45
N VAL A 105 -8.92 -15.35 -7.31
CA VAL A 105 -9.47 -14.25 -6.51
C VAL A 105 -9.75 -14.77 -5.10
N PRO A 106 -8.98 -14.33 -4.10
CA PRO A 106 -9.20 -14.80 -2.74
C PRO A 106 -10.51 -14.22 -2.16
N ALA A 107 -11.37 -15.08 -1.62
CA ALA A 107 -12.54 -14.65 -0.83
C ALA A 107 -12.13 -14.12 0.56
N ARG A 108 -10.89 -14.32 0.93
CA ARG A 108 -10.29 -13.91 2.20
C ARG A 108 -8.89 -13.35 1.95
N VAL A 109 -8.61 -12.19 2.52
CA VAL A 109 -7.28 -11.57 2.53
C VAL A 109 -6.72 -11.73 3.94
N THR A 110 -5.60 -12.45 4.07
CA THR A 110 -4.90 -12.59 5.35
C THR A 110 -3.78 -11.57 5.45
N LEU A 111 -3.82 -10.76 6.49
CA LEU A 111 -2.82 -9.74 6.79
C LEU A 111 -2.03 -10.15 8.02
N HIS A 112 -0.72 -10.30 7.87
CA HIS A 112 0.20 -10.51 8.99
C HIS A 112 0.58 -9.16 9.60
N THR A 113 0.49 -9.05 10.91
CA THR A 113 0.74 -7.79 11.65
C THR A 113 1.30 -8.08 13.05
N ASP A 114 1.94 -7.10 13.64
CA ASP A 114 2.50 -7.16 15.00
C ASP A 114 1.45 -7.03 16.12
N ALA A 115 0.24 -6.61 15.80
CA ALA A 115 -0.85 -6.44 16.77
C ALA A 115 -2.06 -7.33 16.47
N ARG A 116 -2.87 -7.58 17.50
CA ARG A 116 -4.16 -8.25 17.34
C ARG A 116 -5.21 -7.26 16.84
N ARG A 117 -5.94 -7.63 15.79
CA ARG A 117 -7.07 -6.86 15.24
C ARG A 117 -8.24 -7.78 14.95
N ARG A 118 -9.44 -7.19 14.98
CA ARG A 118 -10.66 -7.90 14.53
C ARG A 118 -10.68 -7.90 13.00
N SER A 119 -11.23 -8.96 12.42
CA SER A 119 -11.49 -9.04 10.99
C SER A 119 -12.48 -7.96 10.55
N ILE A 120 -12.33 -7.51 9.30
CA ILE A 120 -13.20 -6.55 8.63
C ILE A 120 -13.89 -7.28 7.48
N LYS A 121 -15.23 -7.22 7.43
CA LYS A 121 -16.01 -7.81 6.36
C LYS A 121 -16.40 -6.74 5.33
N LEU A 122 -15.99 -6.94 4.08
CA LEU A 122 -16.35 -6.13 2.93
C LEU A 122 -17.25 -6.95 2.00
N GLU A 123 -18.56 -6.94 2.23
CA GLU A 123 -19.53 -7.79 1.52
C GLU A 123 -19.09 -9.26 1.47
N ASN A 124 -18.54 -9.71 0.31
CA ASN A 124 -18.10 -11.08 0.09
C ASN A 124 -16.62 -11.32 0.41
N LEU A 125 -15.86 -10.28 0.74
CA LEU A 125 -14.44 -10.36 1.08
C LEU A 125 -14.23 -10.22 2.59
N LEU A 126 -13.46 -11.12 3.19
CA LEU A 126 -13.08 -11.06 4.59
C LEU A 126 -11.60 -10.67 4.70
N ILE A 127 -11.32 -9.57 5.38
CA ILE A 127 -9.96 -9.18 5.77
C ILE A 127 -9.69 -9.71 7.17
N GLU A 128 -8.75 -10.65 7.29
CA GLU A 128 -8.33 -11.24 8.56
C GLU A 128 -6.95 -10.74 8.98
N PHE A 129 -6.77 -10.46 10.27
CA PHE A 129 -5.50 -10.05 10.83
C PHE A 129 -4.89 -11.19 11.65
N LYS A 130 -3.71 -11.65 11.22
CA LYS A 130 -2.96 -12.71 11.88
C LYS A 130 -1.74 -12.12 12.56
N ARG A 131 -1.67 -12.27 13.89
CA ARG A 131 -0.51 -11.81 14.64
C ARG A 131 0.73 -12.61 14.24
N THR A 132 1.81 -11.91 13.94
CA THR A 132 3.07 -12.48 13.48
C THR A 132 4.23 -11.82 14.23
N ALA A 133 5.30 -12.58 14.45
CA ALA A 133 6.49 -12.04 15.13
C ALA A 133 7.10 -10.90 14.29
N PRO A 134 7.57 -9.80 14.93
CA PRO A 134 8.15 -8.65 14.24
C PRO A 134 9.30 -9.00 13.28
N SER A 135 10.09 -10.02 13.61
CA SER A 135 11.20 -10.51 12.76
C SER A 135 10.75 -11.03 11.39
N ARG A 136 9.48 -11.46 11.25
CA ARG A 136 8.89 -11.92 9.99
C ARG A 136 8.26 -10.81 9.18
N LEU A 137 8.24 -9.58 9.71
CA LEU A 137 7.60 -8.42 9.10
C LEU A 137 8.61 -7.49 8.41
N TYR A 138 9.79 -8.00 8.01
CA TYR A 138 10.81 -7.19 7.35
C TYR A 138 10.25 -6.44 6.12
N TRP A 139 9.48 -7.15 5.29
CA TRP A 139 8.91 -6.59 4.06
C TRP A 139 7.58 -5.85 4.28
N ALA A 140 7.05 -5.84 5.49
CA ALA A 140 5.76 -5.23 5.79
C ALA A 140 5.76 -3.71 5.54
N GLY A 141 4.84 -3.25 4.68
CA GLY A 141 4.71 -1.84 4.31
C GLY A 141 5.80 -1.31 3.36
N ARG A 142 6.70 -2.18 2.87
CA ARG A 142 7.75 -1.82 1.92
C ARG A 142 7.24 -1.95 0.48
N PRO A 143 7.79 -1.18 -0.49
CA PRO A 143 7.38 -1.25 -1.89
C PRO A 143 7.45 -2.65 -2.50
N ALA A 144 8.50 -3.42 -2.22
CA ALA A 144 8.70 -4.77 -2.74
C ALA A 144 7.90 -5.87 -2.04
N MET A 145 7.14 -5.54 -0.99
CA MET A 145 6.40 -6.52 -0.18
C MET A 145 5.61 -7.52 -1.03
N ARG A 146 4.85 -7.03 -2.01
CA ARG A 146 3.99 -7.89 -2.84
C ARG A 146 4.80 -8.82 -3.72
N VAL A 147 5.90 -8.35 -4.29
CA VAL A 147 6.80 -9.18 -5.13
C VAL A 147 7.36 -10.33 -4.30
N VAL A 148 7.89 -10.03 -3.12
CA VAL A 148 8.47 -11.05 -2.24
C VAL A 148 7.43 -12.06 -1.76
N GLN A 149 6.24 -11.60 -1.35
CA GLN A 149 5.17 -12.49 -0.89
C GLN A 149 4.60 -13.36 -2.01
N ALA A 150 4.42 -12.80 -3.20
CA ALA A 150 3.97 -13.55 -4.38
C ALA A 150 4.98 -14.63 -4.77
N LEU A 151 6.27 -14.31 -4.80
CA LEU A 151 7.31 -15.29 -5.12
C LEU A 151 7.38 -16.40 -4.06
N HIS A 152 7.23 -16.10 -2.78
CA HIS A 152 7.14 -17.15 -1.75
C HIS A 152 5.98 -18.11 -1.98
N TRP A 153 4.83 -17.61 -2.41
CA TRP A 153 3.66 -18.42 -2.69
C TRP A 153 3.81 -19.25 -3.98
N LEU A 154 4.44 -18.66 -5.01
CA LEU A 154 4.64 -19.30 -6.31
C LEU A 154 5.83 -20.27 -6.35
N LYS A 155 6.64 -20.37 -5.28
CA LYS A 155 7.91 -21.08 -5.26
C LYS A 155 7.86 -22.43 -5.96
N ASP A 156 6.87 -23.26 -5.60
CA ASP A 156 6.76 -24.65 -6.09
C ASP A 156 6.23 -24.75 -7.53
N THR A 157 5.79 -23.65 -8.13
CA THR A 157 5.30 -23.58 -9.52
C THR A 157 6.26 -22.85 -10.44
N LEU A 158 7.36 -22.28 -9.93
CA LEU A 158 8.33 -21.54 -10.74
C LEU A 158 9.07 -22.41 -11.76
N ASP A 159 9.17 -23.71 -11.54
CA ASP A 159 9.81 -24.63 -12.50
C ASP A 159 8.98 -24.74 -13.79
N SER A 160 7.65 -24.70 -13.71
CA SER A 160 6.74 -24.77 -14.86
C SER A 160 6.35 -23.39 -15.41
N ASP A 161 6.12 -22.41 -14.51
CA ASP A 161 5.53 -21.11 -14.84
C ASP A 161 6.55 -19.95 -14.81
N GLY A 162 7.81 -20.25 -14.58
CA GLY A 162 8.85 -19.24 -14.31
C GLY A 162 8.98 -18.18 -15.40
N ASP A 163 8.84 -18.52 -16.68
CA ASP A 163 8.93 -17.57 -17.78
C ASP A 163 7.78 -16.56 -17.76
N ARG A 164 6.57 -17.03 -17.51
CA ARG A 164 5.37 -16.17 -17.37
C ARG A 164 5.52 -15.22 -16.17
N VAL A 165 6.01 -15.75 -15.05
CA VAL A 165 6.23 -14.95 -13.82
C VAL A 165 7.32 -13.90 -14.06
N ARG A 166 8.45 -14.27 -14.71
CA ARG A 166 9.52 -13.32 -15.08
C ARG A 166 9.02 -12.19 -15.98
N GLY A 167 8.30 -12.55 -17.03
CA GLY A 167 7.73 -11.58 -17.96
C GLY A 167 6.79 -10.60 -17.24
N ARG A 168 5.89 -11.10 -16.40
CA ARG A 168 4.96 -10.24 -15.64
C ARG A 168 5.69 -9.35 -14.63
N LEU A 169 6.65 -9.89 -13.89
CA LEU A 169 7.45 -9.08 -12.95
C LEU A 169 8.31 -8.05 -13.68
N GLY A 170 8.84 -8.37 -14.86
CA GLY A 170 9.51 -7.38 -15.71
C GLY A 170 8.64 -6.17 -16.03
N VAL A 171 7.35 -6.38 -16.33
CA VAL A 171 6.37 -5.29 -16.53
C VAL A 171 6.15 -4.51 -15.24
N VAL A 172 5.99 -5.18 -14.09
CA VAL A 172 5.80 -4.53 -12.78
C VAL A 172 6.99 -3.67 -12.40
N LEU A 173 8.20 -4.18 -12.60
CA LEU A 173 9.44 -3.47 -12.29
C LEU A 173 9.74 -2.33 -13.28
N SER A 174 9.13 -2.33 -14.45
CA SER A 174 9.26 -1.26 -15.45
C SER A 174 8.12 -0.24 -15.37
N ASP A 175 7.22 -0.35 -14.40
CA ASP A 175 6.11 0.59 -14.22
C ASP A 175 6.65 1.99 -13.85
N PRO A 176 6.28 3.05 -14.60
CA PRO A 176 6.83 4.39 -14.39
C PRO A 176 6.39 5.04 -13.06
N GLY A 177 5.32 4.53 -12.43
CA GLY A 177 4.80 5.07 -11.18
C GLY A 177 5.44 4.45 -9.93
N HIS A 178 5.80 3.15 -9.99
CA HIS A 178 6.18 2.39 -8.81
C HIS A 178 7.36 1.44 -9.02
N GLY A 179 7.74 1.18 -10.27
CA GLY A 179 8.75 0.17 -10.61
C GLY A 179 10.10 0.45 -10.00
N ASP A 180 10.56 1.70 -10.02
CA ASP A 180 11.87 2.07 -9.49
C ASP A 180 11.92 1.97 -7.97
N ASP A 181 10.84 2.34 -7.26
CA ASP A 181 10.76 2.17 -5.80
C ASP A 181 10.80 0.68 -5.42
N ILE A 182 10.12 -0.18 -6.19
CA ILE A 182 10.12 -1.64 -5.95
C ILE A 182 11.51 -2.21 -6.23
N LYS A 183 12.17 -1.84 -7.33
CA LYS A 183 13.53 -2.28 -7.65
C LYS A 183 14.51 -1.88 -6.55
N GLN A 184 14.50 -0.62 -6.17
CA GLN A 184 15.40 -0.12 -5.13
C GLN A 184 15.20 -0.87 -3.82
N ASP A 185 13.93 -1.11 -3.43
CA ASP A 185 13.61 -1.82 -2.21
C ASP A 185 14.04 -3.29 -2.24
N LEU A 186 13.92 -3.97 -3.40
CA LEU A 186 14.45 -5.32 -3.60
C LEU A 186 15.99 -5.35 -3.49
N ILE A 187 16.66 -4.36 -4.04
CA ILE A 187 18.11 -4.20 -3.97
C ILE A 187 18.56 -4.01 -2.51
N ASP A 188 17.94 -3.07 -1.79
CA ASP A 188 18.24 -2.78 -0.38
C ASP A 188 18.01 -3.98 0.54
N GLY A 189 17.02 -4.79 0.22
CA GLY A 189 16.67 -5.99 0.96
C GLY A 189 17.25 -7.30 0.40
N PHE A 190 18.08 -7.25 -0.66
CA PHE A 190 18.49 -8.42 -1.43
C PHE A 190 19.14 -9.51 -0.57
N ALA A 191 19.99 -9.14 0.36
CA ALA A 191 20.69 -10.07 1.26
C ALA A 191 19.74 -10.82 2.23
N TYR A 192 18.52 -10.29 2.47
CA TYR A 192 17.51 -10.93 3.33
C TYR A 192 16.62 -11.91 2.57
N LEU A 193 16.72 -11.96 1.23
CA LEU A 193 15.96 -12.89 0.40
C LEU A 193 16.60 -14.29 0.42
N PRO A 194 15.79 -15.36 0.34
CA PRO A 194 16.30 -16.72 0.13
C PRO A 194 17.13 -16.80 -1.17
N ILE A 195 18.18 -17.62 -1.18
CA ILE A 195 19.11 -17.76 -2.32
C ILE A 195 18.35 -18.09 -3.64
N TRP A 196 17.35 -18.96 -3.58
CA TRP A 196 16.55 -19.28 -4.77
C TRP A 196 15.80 -18.07 -5.33
N MET A 197 15.29 -17.18 -4.47
CA MET A 197 14.58 -15.96 -4.89
C MET A 197 15.57 -14.93 -5.45
N GLN A 198 16.75 -14.81 -4.86
CA GLN A 198 17.83 -13.98 -5.40
C GLN A 198 18.18 -14.38 -6.83
N LYS A 199 18.40 -15.69 -7.07
CA LYS A 199 18.67 -16.24 -8.41
C LYS A 199 17.52 -15.98 -9.38
N PHE A 200 16.28 -16.15 -8.93
CA PHE A 200 15.11 -15.89 -9.76
C PHE A 200 15.00 -14.42 -10.15
N LEU A 201 15.17 -13.50 -9.20
CA LEU A 201 15.11 -12.06 -9.46
C LEU A 201 16.22 -11.61 -10.43
N GLN A 202 17.44 -12.12 -10.29
CA GLN A 202 18.56 -11.87 -11.21
C GLN A 202 18.30 -12.35 -12.64
N SER A 203 17.37 -13.29 -12.83
CA SER A 203 16.97 -13.75 -14.17
C SER A 203 15.91 -12.85 -14.83
N ILE A 204 15.41 -11.83 -14.15
CA ILE A 204 14.46 -10.87 -14.71
C ILE A 204 15.21 -9.81 -15.51
N PRO A 205 14.83 -9.53 -16.77
CA PRO A 205 15.45 -8.47 -17.55
C PRO A 205 15.39 -7.11 -16.83
N ASN A 206 16.50 -6.37 -16.88
CA ASN A 206 16.64 -5.03 -16.28
C ASN A 206 16.54 -5.00 -14.74
N PHE A 207 16.77 -6.13 -14.08
CA PHE A 207 16.98 -6.18 -12.63
C PHE A 207 18.42 -6.59 -12.33
N ASP A 208 19.24 -5.64 -11.89
CA ASP A 208 20.63 -5.87 -11.51
C ASP A 208 20.86 -5.48 -10.04
N PRO A 209 20.99 -6.47 -9.12
CA PRO A 209 21.26 -6.18 -7.73
C PRO A 209 22.69 -5.68 -7.46
N SER A 210 23.61 -5.70 -8.44
CA SER A 210 24.95 -5.16 -8.28
C SER A 210 24.96 -3.62 -8.18
N GLU A 211 23.90 -2.96 -8.60
CA GLU A 211 23.68 -1.53 -8.36
C GLU A 211 23.61 -1.18 -6.85
N ALA A 212 23.28 -2.15 -5.97
CA ALA A 212 23.31 -2.00 -4.51
C ALA A 212 24.73 -1.77 -3.94
N ALA A 213 25.77 -2.12 -4.69
CA ALA A 213 27.16 -1.97 -4.25
C ALA A 213 27.68 -0.51 -4.30
N LYS A 214 26.90 0.45 -4.81
CA LYS A 214 27.24 1.87 -4.66
C LYS A 214 26.85 2.32 -3.25
N PRO A 215 27.80 2.64 -2.37
CA PRO A 215 27.48 3.16 -1.05
C PRO A 215 26.62 4.41 -1.23
N LEU A 216 25.43 4.43 -0.59
CA LEU A 216 24.64 5.66 -0.44
C LEU A 216 25.58 6.76 0.05
N PRO A 217 25.56 7.96 -0.54
CA PRO A 217 26.34 9.09 -0.04
C PRO A 217 26.00 9.23 1.44
N ARG A 218 27.00 9.13 2.31
CA ARG A 218 26.84 9.28 3.76
C ARG A 218 26.15 10.61 4.00
N GLY A 219 25.23 10.68 4.94
CA GLY A 219 24.29 11.80 5.17
C GLY A 219 24.90 13.21 5.25
N THR A 220 26.23 13.37 5.26
CA THR A 220 26.98 14.62 5.06
C THR A 220 26.85 15.19 3.64
N ASP A 221 26.69 14.33 2.60
CA ASP A 221 26.62 14.80 1.21
C ASP A 221 25.24 15.36 0.83
N LEU A 222 24.19 14.86 1.47
CA LEU A 222 22.83 15.38 1.28
C LEU A 222 22.64 16.80 1.86
N ILE A 223 23.35 17.12 2.95
CA ILE A 223 23.35 18.45 3.53
C ILE A 223 24.13 19.41 2.62
N ALA A 224 25.26 18.97 2.07
CA ALA A 224 26.08 19.78 1.15
C ALA A 224 25.38 20.07 -0.18
N GLN A 225 24.60 19.14 -0.73
CA GLN A 225 23.79 19.35 -1.94
C GLN A 225 22.59 20.30 -1.70
N ARG A 226 21.95 20.23 -0.53
CA ARG A 226 20.91 21.20 -0.15
C ARG A 226 21.45 22.62 0.02
N THR A 227 22.64 22.75 0.60
CA THR A 227 23.29 24.07 0.81
C THR A 227 23.75 24.68 -0.52
N ARG A 228 24.25 23.88 -1.48
CA ARG A 228 24.61 24.38 -2.82
C ARG A 228 23.39 24.84 -3.62
N ARG A 229 22.27 24.08 -3.61
CA ARG A 229 21.01 24.49 -4.28
C ARG A 229 20.39 25.75 -3.68
N ALA A 230 20.57 25.99 -2.37
CA ALA A 230 20.10 27.21 -1.71
C ALA A 230 20.99 28.43 -2.04
N ALA A 231 22.31 28.23 -2.24
CA ALA A 231 23.23 29.26 -2.64
C ALA A 231 23.06 29.70 -4.10
N ASP A 232 22.77 28.76 -5.03
CA ASP A 232 22.52 29.08 -6.45
C ASP A 232 21.16 29.78 -6.68
N ALA A 233 20.19 29.57 -5.80
CA ALA A 233 18.89 30.23 -5.88
C ALA A 233 18.86 31.65 -5.31
N GLY A 234 19.91 32.07 -4.55
CA GLY A 234 20.01 33.38 -3.91
C GLY A 234 20.87 34.41 -4.64
N GLY A 235 21.42 34.07 -5.81
CA GLY A 235 22.40 34.88 -6.55
C GLY A 235 21.88 35.67 -7.76
N GLN A 236 20.57 35.77 -7.94
CA GLN A 236 19.98 36.64 -8.99
C GLN A 236 18.92 37.54 -8.35
N GLY A 237 19.38 38.68 -7.85
CA GLY A 237 18.58 39.77 -7.37
C GLY A 237 19.37 41.07 -7.49
#